data_9729af270272422dcff747ab8b1f04ad
#
_entry.id   9729af270272422dcff747ab8b1f04ad
#
_cell.length_a   1.000
_cell.length_b   1.000
_cell.length_c   1.000
_cell.angle_alpha   90.00
_cell.angle_beta   90.00
_cell.angle_gamma   90.00
#
_symmetry.space_group_name_H-M   'P 1'
#
loop_
_entity.id
_entity.type
_entity.pdbx_description
1 polymer ?
#
loop_
_entity_poly.entity_id
_entity_poly.type
_entity_poly.pdbx_seq_one_letter_code
_entity_poly.pdbx_strand_id
1 'polypeptide(L)'
;MSDNPVAIVTGGSRGVGAATAKMLSKNGWNVLITCSSSIEDAEQVAKNCTNEHAEVVALQADVSKDIECIATINKAIEKWGRIDALINNAGTTKFAWDHSDLNNLDADDFQQIYAV
;
A
#
# COMPACT_ATOMS: atom_id res chain seq x y z
N MET A 1 -10.38 15.98 6.23
CA MET A 1 -9.89 14.91 5.39
C MET A 1 -8.61 15.35 4.68
N SER A 2 -7.67 14.47 4.60
CA SER A 2 -6.38 14.81 4.01
C SER A 2 -6.44 14.78 2.49
N ASP A 3 -5.77 15.73 1.85
CA ASP A 3 -5.59 15.72 0.40
C ASP A 3 -4.32 14.98 -0.02
N ASN A 4 -3.67 14.31 0.92
CA ASN A 4 -2.45 13.58 0.63
C ASN A 4 -2.69 12.49 -0.41
N PRO A 5 -1.77 12.28 -1.33
CA PRO A 5 -1.81 11.09 -2.16
C PRO A 5 -1.66 9.84 -1.30
N VAL A 6 -2.16 8.72 -1.79
CA VAL A 6 -2.22 7.48 -1.04
C VAL A 6 -1.54 6.37 -1.82
N ALA A 7 -0.67 5.63 -1.15
CA ALA A 7 0.00 4.47 -1.72
C ALA A 7 -0.27 3.23 -0.89
N ILE A 8 -0.32 2.10 -1.56
CA ILE A 8 -0.30 0.79 -0.92
C ILE A 8 1.06 0.17 -1.23
N VAL A 9 1.76 -0.27 -0.19
CA VAL A 9 3.06 -0.94 -0.34
C VAL A 9 2.92 -2.36 0.18
N THR A 10 2.98 -3.34 -0.71
CA THR A 10 2.92 -4.73 -0.28
C THR A 10 4.29 -5.17 0.25
N GLY A 11 4.29 -5.96 1.32
CA GLY A 11 5.54 -6.39 1.94
C GLY A 11 6.29 -5.25 2.61
N GLY A 12 5.58 -4.36 3.28
CA GLY A 12 6.15 -3.13 3.84
C GLY A 12 6.82 -3.27 5.20
N SER A 13 6.89 -4.47 5.76
CA SER A 13 7.39 -4.65 7.13
C SER A 13 8.92 -4.64 7.24
N ARG A 14 9.64 -4.79 6.14
CA ARG A 14 11.11 -4.78 6.16
C ARG A 14 11.70 -4.43 4.79
N GLY A 15 13.01 -4.18 4.81
CA GLY A 15 13.79 -4.01 3.60
C GLY A 15 13.32 -2.85 2.74
N VAL A 16 13.22 -3.10 1.46
CA VAL A 16 12.84 -2.10 0.46
C VAL A 16 11.45 -1.55 0.71
N GLY A 17 10.51 -2.43 1.11
CA GLY A 17 9.14 -2.00 1.39
C GLY A 17 9.05 -1.01 2.53
N ALA A 18 9.77 -1.27 3.62
CA ALA A 18 9.81 -0.36 4.76
C ALA A 18 10.47 0.97 4.37
N ALA A 19 11.57 0.92 3.63
CA ALA A 19 12.25 2.13 3.17
C ALA A 19 11.37 2.95 2.23
N THR A 20 10.62 2.29 1.36
CA THR A 20 9.68 2.94 0.44
C THR A 20 8.58 3.66 1.21
N ALA A 21 8.00 2.99 2.20
CA ALA A 21 6.96 3.60 3.03
C ALA A 21 7.49 4.83 3.74
N LYS A 22 8.70 4.76 4.26
CA LYS A 22 9.32 5.89 4.94
C LYS A 22 9.53 7.06 4.00
N MET A 23 10.04 6.78 2.81
CA MET A 23 10.27 7.83 1.81
C MET A 23 8.97 8.49 1.39
N LEU A 24 7.94 7.70 1.15
CA LEU A 24 6.63 8.22 0.74
C LEU A 24 6.03 9.09 1.83
N SER A 25 6.05 8.64 3.08
CA SER A 25 5.47 9.41 4.18
C SER A 25 6.21 10.72 4.39
N LYS A 26 7.52 10.73 4.22
CA LYS A 26 8.30 11.96 4.31
C LYS A 26 7.92 12.96 3.22
N ASN A 27 7.40 12.48 2.10
CA ASN A 27 6.96 13.31 0.99
C ASN A 27 5.46 13.58 1.01
N GLY A 28 4.82 13.35 2.12
CA GLY A 28 3.42 13.71 2.31
C GLY A 28 2.41 12.68 1.82
N TRP A 29 2.84 11.45 1.58
CA TRP A 29 1.94 10.38 1.18
C TRP A 29 1.41 9.63 2.39
N ASN A 30 0.12 9.36 2.40
CA ASN A 30 -0.45 8.37 3.30
C ASN A 30 -0.16 6.99 2.71
N VAL A 31 0.23 6.03 3.56
CA VAL A 31 0.67 4.73 3.08
C VAL A 31 -0.01 3.62 3.86
N LEU A 32 -0.53 2.62 3.14
CA LEU A 32 -0.97 1.38 3.73
C LEU A 32 0.05 0.31 3.39
N ILE A 33 0.70 -0.24 4.39
CA ILE A 33 1.65 -1.33 4.19
C ILE A 33 0.99 -2.65 4.54
N THR A 34 1.29 -3.68 3.77
CA THR A 34 0.78 -5.02 4.08
C THR A 34 1.91 -5.94 4.52
N CYS A 35 1.56 -6.93 5.32
CA CYS A 35 2.45 -8.02 5.70
C CYS A 35 1.66 -9.31 5.73
N SER A 36 2.31 -10.42 5.44
CA SER A 36 1.63 -11.72 5.46
C SER A 36 1.63 -12.37 6.83
N SER A 37 2.65 -12.13 7.64
CA SER A 37 2.78 -12.84 8.91
C SER A 37 3.25 -11.98 10.08
N SER A 38 4.06 -10.98 9.86
CA SER A 38 4.71 -10.24 10.95
C SER A 38 4.02 -8.89 11.18
N ILE A 39 2.76 -8.94 11.64
CA ILE A 39 1.98 -7.71 11.82
C ILE A 39 2.65 -6.77 12.82
N GLU A 40 3.30 -7.30 13.86
CA GLU A 40 3.98 -6.46 14.84
C GLU A 40 5.10 -5.65 14.18
N ASP A 41 5.86 -6.28 13.29
CA ASP A 41 6.94 -5.59 12.57
C ASP A 41 6.36 -4.51 11.66
N ALA A 42 5.27 -4.82 10.96
CA ALA A 42 4.61 -3.86 10.09
C ALA A 42 4.04 -2.69 10.88
N GLU A 43 3.45 -2.96 12.04
CA GLU A 43 2.93 -1.91 12.89
C GLU A 43 4.05 -1.02 13.43
N GLN A 44 5.19 -1.59 13.73
CA GLN A 44 6.34 -0.81 14.16
C GLN A 44 6.85 0.11 13.04
N VAL A 45 6.91 -0.40 11.81
CA VAL A 45 7.26 0.42 10.66
C VAL A 45 6.24 1.55 10.47
N ALA A 46 4.96 1.22 10.54
CA ALA A 46 3.90 2.22 10.39
C ALA A 46 4.03 3.32 11.43
N LYS A 47 4.26 2.94 12.68
CA LYS A 47 4.43 3.89 13.77
C LYS A 47 5.64 4.79 13.54
N ASN A 48 6.75 4.20 13.10
CA ASN A 48 7.99 4.95 12.89
C ASN A 48 7.92 5.88 11.67
N CYS A 49 7.07 5.55 10.69
CA CYS A 49 6.93 6.34 9.47
C CYS A 49 5.87 7.42 9.57
N THR A 50 4.88 7.25 10.46
CA THR A 50 3.82 8.25 10.63
C THR A 50 4.42 9.55 11.18
N ASN A 51 4.01 10.66 10.61
CA ASN A 51 4.46 11.97 11.02
C ASN A 51 3.28 12.94 11.03
N GLU A 52 3.53 14.21 11.32
CA GLU A 52 2.44 15.19 11.43
C GLU A 52 1.77 15.51 10.11
N HIS A 53 2.36 15.11 8.99
CA HIS A 53 1.84 15.41 7.65
C HIS A 53 1.28 14.19 6.93
N ALA A 54 1.65 12.99 7.36
CA ALA A 54 1.27 11.76 6.67
C ALA A 54 1.09 10.61 7.64
N GLU A 55 0.12 9.76 7.34
CA GLU A 55 -0.20 8.59 8.16
C GLU A 55 0.23 7.32 7.45
N VAL A 56 0.84 6.41 8.19
CA VAL A 56 1.17 5.06 7.70
C VAL A 56 0.45 4.06 8.57
N VAL A 57 -0.28 3.14 7.96
CA VAL A 57 -0.98 2.07 8.67
C VAL A 57 -0.55 0.72 8.16
N ALA A 58 -0.63 -0.28 9.02
CA ALA A 58 -0.27 -1.65 8.68
C ALA A 58 -1.52 -2.52 8.63
N LEU A 59 -1.54 -3.45 7.69
CA LEU A 59 -2.62 -4.41 7.55
C LEU A 59 -2.02 -5.79 7.29
N GLN A 60 -2.48 -6.79 8.02
CA GLN A 60 -2.08 -8.16 7.74
C GLN A 60 -2.93 -8.69 6.60
N ALA A 61 -2.30 -9.01 5.50
CA ALA A 61 -2.99 -9.49 4.30
C ALA A 61 -2.05 -10.33 3.46
N ASP A 62 -2.54 -11.49 3.03
CA ASP A 62 -1.83 -12.33 2.07
C ASP A 62 -2.26 -11.88 0.66
N VAL A 63 -1.43 -11.05 0.05
CA VAL A 63 -1.75 -10.46 -1.25
C VAL A 63 -1.63 -11.45 -2.41
N SER A 64 -1.31 -12.71 -2.13
CA SER A 64 -1.44 -13.78 -3.12
C SER A 64 -2.89 -14.24 -3.24
N LYS A 65 -3.79 -13.78 -2.38
CA LYS A 65 -5.21 -14.14 -2.39
C LYS A 65 -6.06 -12.96 -2.80
N ASP A 66 -6.93 -13.17 -3.77
CA ASP A 66 -7.77 -12.11 -4.34
C ASP A 66 -8.63 -11.41 -3.27
N ILE A 67 -9.23 -12.19 -2.38
CA ILE A 67 -10.10 -11.62 -1.35
C ILE A 67 -9.34 -10.69 -0.41
N GLU A 68 -8.08 -11.00 -0.13
CA GLU A 68 -7.27 -10.17 0.75
C GLU A 68 -6.73 -8.94 0.02
N CYS A 69 -6.52 -9.05 -1.30
CA CYS A 69 -6.20 -7.88 -2.10
C CYS A 69 -7.37 -6.89 -2.11
N ILE A 70 -8.59 -7.39 -2.28
CA ILE A 70 -9.79 -6.55 -2.27
C ILE A 70 -9.95 -5.87 -0.91
N ALA A 71 -9.75 -6.63 0.17
CA ALA A 71 -9.83 -6.07 1.52
C ALA A 71 -8.80 -4.96 1.74
N THR A 72 -7.60 -5.14 1.20
CA THR A 72 -6.53 -4.14 1.29
C THR A 72 -6.93 -2.84 0.60
N ILE A 73 -7.45 -2.95 -0.61
CA ILE A 73 -7.90 -1.79 -1.37
C ILE A 73 -9.04 -1.09 -0.65
N ASN A 74 -10.02 -1.85 -0.18
CA ASN A 74 -11.17 -1.30 0.53
C ASN A 74 -10.74 -0.57 1.80
N LYS A 75 -9.73 -1.08 2.49
CA LYS A 75 -9.22 -0.43 3.69
C LYS A 75 -8.65 0.94 3.38
N ALA A 76 -7.87 1.05 2.32
CA ALA A 76 -7.30 2.34 1.93
C ALA A 76 -8.39 3.33 1.49
N ILE A 77 -9.36 2.87 0.71
CA ILE A 77 -10.48 3.70 0.28
C ILE A 77 -11.31 4.15 1.46
N GLU A 78 -11.62 3.23 2.38
CA GLU A 78 -12.38 3.57 3.58
C GLU A 78 -11.69 4.63 4.41
N LYS A 79 -10.36 4.54 4.52
CA LYS A 79 -9.60 5.41 5.38
C LYS A 79 -9.32 6.78 4.75
N TRP A 80 -9.01 6.81 3.46
CA TRP A 80 -8.55 8.03 2.79
C TRP A 80 -9.32 8.42 1.55
N GLY A 81 -10.17 7.55 1.04
CA GLY A 81 -11.03 7.85 -0.09
C GLY A 81 -10.35 7.84 -1.45
N ARG A 82 -9.09 7.42 -1.54
CA ARG A 82 -8.36 7.42 -2.80
C ARG A 82 -7.18 6.45 -2.76
N ILE A 83 -6.71 6.05 -3.92
CA ILE A 83 -5.47 5.30 -4.07
C ILE A 83 -4.78 5.87 -5.31
N ASP A 84 -3.55 6.32 -5.16
CA ASP A 84 -2.78 6.95 -6.23
C ASP A 84 -1.69 6.05 -6.78
N ALA A 85 -1.18 5.13 -5.97
CA ALA A 85 -0.12 4.23 -6.39
C ALA A 85 -0.20 2.91 -5.63
N LEU A 86 0.24 1.85 -6.30
CA LEU A 86 0.43 0.56 -5.67
C LEU A 86 1.87 0.13 -5.94
N ILE A 87 2.61 -0.14 -4.89
CA ILE A 87 4.00 -0.57 -4.99
C ILE A 87 4.05 -2.02 -4.56
N ASN A 88 4.30 -2.89 -5.52
CA ASN A 88 4.33 -4.32 -5.29
C ASN A 88 5.73 -4.76 -4.90
N ASN A 89 5.97 -4.88 -3.60
CA ASN A 89 7.24 -5.29 -3.06
C ASN A 89 7.20 -6.71 -2.50
N ALA A 90 6.05 -7.33 -2.45
CA ALA A 90 5.91 -8.68 -1.92
C ALA A 90 6.34 -9.77 -2.91
N GLY A 91 6.67 -9.40 -4.13
CA GLY A 91 7.09 -10.33 -5.16
C GLY A 91 5.93 -10.94 -5.91
N THR A 92 5.18 -11.81 -5.26
CA THR A 92 4.00 -12.44 -5.86
C THR A 92 2.75 -11.78 -5.34
N THR A 93 1.90 -11.29 -6.22
CA THR A 93 0.64 -10.69 -5.83
C THR A 93 -0.44 -11.05 -6.83
N LYS A 94 -1.65 -11.10 -6.34
CA LYS A 94 -2.83 -11.32 -7.16
C LYS A 94 -3.74 -10.11 -7.18
N PHE A 95 -3.18 -8.93 -7.17
CA PHE A 95 -3.97 -7.74 -7.39
C PHE A 95 -4.57 -7.81 -8.79
N ALA A 96 -5.70 -8.50 -8.86
CA ALA A 96 -6.43 -8.67 -10.11
C ALA A 96 -7.30 -7.43 -10.27
N TRP A 97 -6.73 -6.45 -10.91
CA TRP A 97 -7.38 -5.16 -11.06
C TRP A 97 -8.51 -5.23 -12.06
N ASP A 98 -9.62 -4.67 -11.69
CA ASP A 98 -10.61 -4.23 -12.67
C ASP A 98 -10.12 -2.87 -13.15
N HIS A 99 -9.64 -2.83 -14.38
CA HIS A 99 -9.06 -1.62 -14.94
C HIS A 99 -10.05 -0.46 -14.99
N SER A 100 -11.33 -0.76 -15.03
CA SER A 100 -12.35 0.29 -15.02
C SER A 100 -12.38 1.02 -13.68
N ASP A 101 -12.06 0.33 -12.59
CA ASP A 101 -12.03 0.93 -11.26
C ASP A 101 -10.77 1.75 -11.03
N LEU A 102 -9.70 1.40 -11.70
CA LEU A 102 -8.40 2.02 -11.48
C LEU A 102 -7.95 2.87 -12.66
N ASN A 103 -8.83 3.17 -13.57
CA ASN A 103 -8.59 4.13 -14.65
C ASN A 103 -7.27 3.93 -15.38
N ASN A 104 -7.28 3.08 -16.38
CA ASN A 104 -6.15 2.98 -17.31
C ASN A 104 -4.89 2.35 -16.74
N LEU A 105 -5.02 1.68 -15.62
CA LEU A 105 -3.87 0.94 -15.13
C LEU A 105 -3.57 -0.19 -16.11
N ASP A 106 -2.37 -0.18 -16.67
CA ASP A 106 -1.95 -1.15 -17.67
C ASP A 106 -1.42 -2.40 -16.99
N ALA A 107 -1.78 -3.56 -17.51
CA ALA A 107 -1.29 -4.83 -16.98
C ALA A 107 0.24 -4.91 -17.01
N ASP A 108 0.87 -4.32 -18.00
CA ASP A 108 2.33 -4.33 -18.11
C ASP A 108 3.00 -3.47 -17.04
N ASP A 109 2.24 -2.59 -16.40
CA ASP A 109 2.76 -1.75 -15.32
C ASP A 109 2.80 -2.50 -13.99
N PHE A 110 2.22 -3.69 -13.92
CA PHE A 110 2.16 -4.48 -12.70
C PHE A 110 3.44 -5.25 -12.43
N GLN A 111 4.55 -4.60 -12.55
CA GLN A 111 5.84 -5.21 -12.23
C GLN A 111 6.38 -4.68 -10.92
N GLN A 112 6.28 -3.39 -10.71
CA GLN A 112 6.91 -2.74 -9.56
C GLN A 112 6.04 -1.64 -8.97
N ILE A 113 5.68 -0.64 -9.73
CA ILE A 113 4.88 0.50 -9.26
C ILE A 113 3.67 0.65 -10.16
N TYR A 114 2.50 0.76 -9.54
CA TYR A 114 1.24 0.95 -10.25
C TYR A 114 0.68 2.31 -9.89
N ALA A 115 0.68 3.21 -10.85
CA ALA A 115 0.11 4.55 -10.68
C ALA A 115 -1.31 4.58 -11.23
N VAL A 116 -2.20 5.13 -10.46
CA VAL A 116 -3.64 5.19 -10.80
C VAL A 116 -4.03 6.59 -11.21
#